data_a982433b67c83c2f52ba1c522c3329af
#
_entry.id   a982433b67c83c2f52ba1c522c3329af
#
_cell.length_a   1.000
_cell.length_b   1.000
_cell.length_c   1.000
_cell.angle_alpha   90.00
_cell.angle_beta   90.00
_cell.angle_gamma   90.00
#
_symmetry.space_group_name_H-M   'P 1'
#
loop_
_entity.id
_entity.type
_entity.pdbx_description
1 polymer ?
#
loop_
_entity_poly.entity_id
_entity_poly.type
_entity_poly.pdbx_seq_one_letter_code
_entity_poly.pdbx_strand_id
1 'polypeptide(L)'
;MSDLFRGAPSDMTAGHPTTRNLTSAPDAPPAEPTGPISATYPGQADQPAGVVAYGPDIPTEAQYRLLGNVADKRVLQLGCGSGAEATALAGQGARVVAVDPSLHRIEVARGTIERAEVKVELHQSDLAELPFVRADSIDLAVSVYALANVDDLDRVFRQVHRVLHPESVFVFSLPHPAYAMLDPDGGDPPAVIRSYFDRGSRPWFTDTDQGEERIRTISELHTSLARTNFRVDAIIEAEPTDTSPSPFWTTAMRWAPATLIIRARKEGI
;
A
#
# COMPACT_ATOMS: atom_id res chain seq x y z
N MET A 1 36.08 34.30 -39.25
CA MET A 1 35.28 34.01 -38.04
C MET A 1 35.64 32.64 -37.57
N SER A 2 36.75 32.50 -37.06
CA SER A 2 37.39 31.31 -36.48
C SER A 2 38.19 31.80 -35.32
N ASP A 3 38.33 31.01 -34.32
CA ASP A 3 39.11 31.17 -33.09
C ASP A 3 38.30 31.48 -31.81
N LEU A 4 37.81 30.40 -31.24
CA LEU A 4 37.40 30.36 -29.84
C LEU A 4 37.49 28.91 -29.25
N PHE A 5 38.63 28.24 -29.52
CA PHE A 5 38.99 27.01 -28.78
C PHE A 5 40.51 26.78 -28.82
N ARG A 6 41.26 27.48 -27.97
CA ARG A 6 42.61 27.09 -27.58
C ARG A 6 42.84 27.48 -26.13
N GLY A 7 43.18 26.50 -25.31
CA GLY A 7 43.77 26.70 -24.00
C GLY A 7 43.19 25.88 -22.88
N ALA A 8 43.41 24.56 -22.87
CA ALA A 8 43.32 23.78 -21.67
C ALA A 8 44.72 23.68 -21.02
N PRO A 9 44.88 24.02 -19.74
CA PRO A 9 46.08 23.61 -19.02
C PRO A 9 45.84 22.18 -18.48
N SER A 10 46.73 21.28 -18.86
CA SER A 10 47.02 20.02 -18.19
C SER A 10 47.57 20.30 -16.81
N ASP A 11 46.92 19.86 -15.76
CA ASP A 11 47.41 19.28 -14.50
C ASP A 11 46.33 19.41 -13.43
N MET A 12 45.53 18.38 -13.30
CA MET A 12 44.87 18.06 -12.03
C MET A 12 44.86 16.53 -11.88
N THR A 13 45.92 16.02 -11.25
CA THR A 13 45.87 14.70 -10.65
C THR A 13 44.88 14.72 -9.49
N ALA A 14 43.62 14.55 -9.78
CA ALA A 14 42.61 14.32 -8.78
C ALA A 14 42.70 12.85 -8.35
N GLY A 15 43.18 12.64 -7.12
CA GLY A 15 43.15 11.34 -6.48
C GLY A 15 41.71 10.82 -6.46
N HIS A 16 41.56 9.62 -6.98
CA HIS A 16 40.31 8.86 -6.83
C HIS A 16 39.94 8.73 -5.35
N PRO A 17 38.73 9.03 -4.94
CA PRO A 17 38.30 8.67 -3.58
C PRO A 17 38.37 7.16 -3.48
N THR A 18 39.22 6.69 -2.58
CA THR A 18 39.30 5.29 -2.15
C THR A 18 37.89 4.80 -1.82
N THR A 19 37.41 3.85 -2.58
CA THR A 19 36.22 3.06 -2.24
C THR A 19 36.44 2.53 -0.83
N ARG A 20 35.73 3.11 0.15
CA ARG A 20 35.59 2.49 1.46
C ARG A 20 34.87 1.18 1.21
N ASN A 21 35.56 0.07 1.35
CA ASN A 21 34.94 -1.22 1.55
C ASN A 21 34.04 -1.09 2.77
N LEU A 22 32.74 -1.01 2.53
CA LEU A 22 31.75 -1.32 3.53
C LEU A 22 31.91 -2.81 3.82
N THR A 23 32.77 -3.13 4.77
CA THR A 23 32.81 -4.45 5.38
C THR A 23 31.41 -4.68 5.92
N SER A 24 30.72 -5.65 5.31
CA SER A 24 29.49 -6.20 5.84
C SER A 24 29.69 -6.48 7.34
N ALA A 25 28.86 -5.86 8.16
CA ALA A 25 28.73 -6.26 9.54
C ALA A 25 28.42 -7.77 9.58
N PRO A 26 28.96 -8.53 10.54
CA PRO A 26 28.66 -9.95 10.65
C PRO A 26 27.15 -10.14 10.77
N ASP A 27 26.63 -11.14 10.08
CA ASP A 27 25.25 -11.63 10.18
C ASP A 27 24.88 -11.88 11.65
N ALA A 28 24.37 -10.85 12.31
CA ALA A 28 23.62 -11.05 13.51
C ALA A 28 22.26 -11.57 13.05
N PRO A 29 21.76 -12.68 13.61
CA PRO A 29 20.40 -13.11 13.34
C PRO A 29 19.46 -11.94 13.63
N PRO A 30 18.42 -11.73 12.83
CA PRO A 30 17.43 -10.70 13.11
C PRO A 30 16.98 -10.86 14.55
N ALA A 31 17.07 -9.79 15.34
CA ALA A 31 16.63 -9.80 16.71
C ALA A 31 15.16 -10.22 16.70
N GLU A 32 14.83 -11.29 17.44
CA GLU A 32 13.44 -11.64 17.65
C GLU A 32 12.72 -10.39 18.19
N PRO A 33 11.57 -10.03 17.64
CA PRO A 33 10.83 -8.86 18.11
C PRO A 33 10.39 -9.10 19.56
N THR A 34 11.15 -8.54 20.50
CA THR A 34 10.86 -8.56 21.93
C THR A 34 10.04 -7.34 22.32
N GLY A 35 8.86 -7.19 21.75
CA GLY A 35 7.98 -6.08 22.10
C GLY A 35 6.54 -6.38 21.75
N PRO A 36 5.60 -5.71 22.40
CA PRO A 36 4.22 -5.80 21.98
C PRO A 36 4.15 -5.37 20.52
N ILE A 37 3.37 -6.09 19.77
CA ILE A 37 2.94 -5.90 18.40
C ILE A 37 3.18 -4.49 17.97
N SER A 38 3.91 -4.33 16.88
CA SER A 38 4.11 -3.04 16.29
C SER A 38 2.76 -2.35 16.10
N ALA A 39 2.44 -1.42 17.02
CA ALA A 39 1.33 -0.48 16.87
C ALA A 39 1.43 0.33 15.56
N THR A 40 2.40 -0.01 14.75
CA THR A 40 2.82 0.68 13.53
C THR A 40 2.36 0.00 12.24
N TYR A 41 1.65 -1.16 12.29
CA TYR A 41 1.09 -1.74 11.07
C TYR A 41 -0.30 -1.16 10.77
N PRO A 42 -0.40 -0.21 9.81
CA PRO A 42 -1.65 0.50 9.54
C PRO A 42 -2.78 -0.39 9.02
N GLY A 43 -2.44 -1.54 8.44
CA GLY A 43 -3.43 -2.51 7.94
C GLY A 43 -4.26 -3.18 9.04
N GLN A 44 -3.94 -2.97 10.31
CA GLN A 44 -4.70 -3.44 11.48
C GLN A 44 -5.48 -2.32 12.16
N ALA A 45 -5.40 -1.08 11.63
CA ALA A 45 -6.16 0.03 12.19
C ALA A 45 -7.66 -0.23 12.11
N ASP A 46 -8.36 -0.01 13.22
CA ASP A 46 -9.82 0.04 13.21
C ASP A 46 -10.25 1.22 12.34
N GLN A 47 -10.87 0.90 11.21
CA GLN A 47 -11.34 1.92 10.29
C GLN A 47 -12.65 2.52 10.78
N PRO A 48 -12.90 3.82 10.54
CA PRO A 48 -14.17 4.44 10.86
C PRO A 48 -15.32 3.70 10.19
N ALA A 49 -16.38 3.38 10.96
CA ALA A 49 -17.53 2.69 10.41
C ALA A 49 -18.23 3.53 9.33
N GLY A 50 -18.66 2.86 8.26
CA GLY A 50 -19.47 3.47 7.19
C GLY A 50 -18.70 4.34 6.19
N VAL A 51 -17.38 4.42 6.28
CA VAL A 51 -16.52 5.11 5.31
C VAL A 51 -15.41 4.19 4.81
N VAL A 52 -14.92 4.45 3.60
CA VAL A 52 -13.70 3.83 3.10
C VAL A 52 -12.53 4.70 3.55
N ALA A 53 -11.60 4.13 4.29
CA ALA A 53 -10.37 4.78 4.70
C ALA A 53 -9.17 4.09 4.05
N TYR A 54 -8.14 4.84 3.74
CA TYR A 54 -6.93 4.34 3.09
C TYR A 54 -5.77 4.09 4.06
N GLY A 55 -5.96 4.48 5.32
CA GLY A 55 -5.00 4.32 6.40
C GLY A 55 -5.42 5.13 7.64
N PRO A 56 -4.71 4.92 8.77
CA PRO A 56 -4.98 5.66 10.00
C PRO A 56 -4.50 7.10 9.89
N ASP A 57 -5.16 7.99 10.61
CA ASP A 57 -4.77 9.40 10.81
C ASP A 57 -4.62 10.23 9.53
N ILE A 58 -5.24 9.82 8.43
CA ILE A 58 -5.26 10.55 7.15
C ILE A 58 -6.72 10.79 6.68
N PRO A 59 -6.95 11.72 5.74
CA PRO A 59 -8.28 11.90 5.17
C PRO A 59 -8.84 10.63 4.56
N THR A 60 -10.16 10.43 4.65
CA THR A 60 -10.87 9.27 4.13
C THR A 60 -11.35 9.50 2.69
N GLU A 61 -12.02 8.50 2.10
CA GLU A 61 -12.65 8.63 0.77
C GLU A 61 -13.64 9.80 0.70
N ALA A 62 -14.26 10.17 1.80
CA ALA A 62 -15.17 11.33 1.85
C ALA A 62 -14.49 12.64 1.43
N GLN A 63 -13.20 12.78 1.73
CA GLN A 63 -12.39 13.94 1.35
C GLN A 63 -11.67 13.71 -0.01
N TYR A 64 -11.04 12.55 -0.19
CA TYR A 64 -10.25 12.27 -1.39
C TYR A 64 -11.08 12.04 -2.66
N ARG A 65 -12.25 11.42 -2.54
CA ARG A 65 -13.17 11.13 -3.66
C ARG A 65 -12.52 10.37 -4.82
N LEU A 66 -11.65 9.40 -4.50
CA LEU A 66 -10.91 8.63 -5.49
C LEU A 66 -11.75 7.56 -6.19
N LEU A 67 -12.74 7.00 -5.48
CA LEU A 67 -13.65 5.97 -5.99
C LEU A 67 -14.84 6.55 -6.75
N GLY A 68 -15.21 7.79 -6.39
CA GLY A 68 -16.39 8.45 -6.93
C GLY A 68 -17.70 7.78 -6.48
N ASN A 69 -18.77 7.88 -7.29
CA ASN A 69 -20.03 7.22 -6.98
C ASN A 69 -19.91 5.70 -7.17
N VAL A 70 -20.17 4.94 -6.11
CA VAL A 70 -20.08 3.47 -6.10
C VAL A 70 -21.44 2.76 -6.16
N ALA A 71 -22.55 3.51 -6.08
CA ALA A 71 -23.90 2.95 -6.13
C ALA A 71 -24.11 2.16 -7.43
N ASP A 72 -24.68 0.97 -7.31
CA ASP A 72 -24.92 0.00 -8.40
C ASP A 72 -23.66 -0.56 -9.09
N LYS A 73 -22.47 -0.11 -8.71
CA LYS A 73 -21.21 -0.63 -9.25
C LYS A 73 -20.84 -1.98 -8.64
N ARG A 74 -20.23 -2.83 -9.45
CA ARG A 74 -19.58 -4.04 -8.98
C ARG A 74 -18.14 -3.72 -8.59
N VAL A 75 -17.85 -3.80 -7.29
CA VAL A 75 -16.58 -3.41 -6.70
C VAL A 75 -15.81 -4.65 -6.25
N LEU A 76 -14.55 -4.77 -6.67
CA LEU A 76 -13.62 -5.79 -6.18
C LEU A 76 -12.77 -5.19 -5.05
N GLN A 77 -12.83 -5.79 -3.86
CA GLN A 77 -11.93 -5.48 -2.76
C GLN A 77 -10.89 -6.59 -2.61
N LEU A 78 -9.60 -6.21 -2.69
CA LEU A 78 -8.45 -7.08 -2.51
C LEU A 78 -7.92 -6.91 -1.08
N GLY A 79 -8.01 -7.97 -0.27
CA GLY A 79 -7.76 -7.92 1.17
C GLY A 79 -8.98 -7.37 1.91
N CYS A 80 -9.83 -8.27 2.41
CA CYS A 80 -11.06 -7.82 3.07
C CYS A 80 -10.84 -7.37 4.52
N GLY A 81 -9.71 -7.70 5.12
CA GLY A 81 -9.38 -7.33 6.49
C GLY A 81 -10.50 -7.65 7.48
N SER A 82 -10.91 -6.65 8.26
CA SER A 82 -12.06 -6.75 9.18
C SER A 82 -13.43 -6.70 8.49
N GLY A 83 -13.50 -6.43 7.19
CA GLY A 83 -14.73 -6.22 6.43
C GLY A 83 -15.31 -4.79 6.51
N ALA A 84 -14.61 -3.86 7.15
CA ALA A 84 -15.11 -2.49 7.35
C ALA A 84 -15.33 -1.75 6.02
N GLU A 85 -14.34 -1.79 5.11
CA GLU A 85 -14.43 -1.14 3.80
C GLU A 85 -15.50 -1.81 2.92
N ALA A 86 -15.57 -3.16 2.92
CA ALA A 86 -16.59 -3.89 2.19
C ALA A 86 -17.99 -3.49 2.66
N THR A 87 -18.17 -3.37 3.97
CA THR A 87 -19.41 -2.94 4.61
C THR A 87 -19.76 -1.51 4.22
N ALA A 88 -18.78 -0.61 4.27
CA ALA A 88 -18.97 0.80 3.88
C ALA A 88 -19.36 0.94 2.41
N LEU A 89 -18.71 0.22 1.52
CA LEU A 89 -19.02 0.22 0.08
C LEU A 89 -20.42 -0.37 -0.19
N ALA A 90 -20.75 -1.49 0.44
CA ALA A 90 -22.08 -2.11 0.29
C ALA A 90 -23.20 -1.22 0.86
N GLY A 91 -22.96 -0.54 1.99
CA GLY A 91 -23.87 0.45 2.57
C GLY A 91 -24.11 1.67 1.66
N GLN A 92 -23.16 1.98 0.77
CA GLN A 92 -23.30 3.02 -0.28
C GLN A 92 -23.94 2.48 -1.57
N GLY A 93 -24.44 1.24 -1.58
CA GLY A 93 -25.15 0.63 -2.70
C GLY A 93 -24.26 -0.11 -3.70
N ALA A 94 -22.99 -0.35 -3.39
CA ALA A 94 -22.13 -1.17 -4.23
C ALA A 94 -22.45 -2.66 -4.12
N ARG A 95 -22.21 -3.40 -5.19
CA ARG A 95 -22.19 -4.88 -5.23
C ARG A 95 -20.75 -5.33 -5.01
N VAL A 96 -20.40 -5.63 -3.78
CA VAL A 96 -19.01 -5.88 -3.38
C VAL A 96 -18.67 -7.37 -3.51
N VAL A 97 -17.54 -7.65 -4.16
CA VAL A 97 -16.83 -8.93 -4.16
C VAL A 97 -15.54 -8.71 -3.40
N ALA A 98 -15.37 -9.33 -2.25
CA ALA A 98 -14.17 -9.18 -1.41
C ALA A 98 -13.40 -10.49 -1.32
N VAL A 99 -12.07 -10.40 -1.40
CA VAL A 99 -11.17 -11.55 -1.38
C VAL A 99 -10.08 -11.37 -0.34
N ASP A 100 -9.75 -12.44 0.37
CA ASP A 100 -8.62 -12.47 1.32
C ASP A 100 -8.02 -13.89 1.36
N PRO A 101 -6.70 -14.04 1.43
CA PRO A 101 -6.08 -15.35 1.58
C PRO A 101 -6.27 -15.96 2.98
N SER A 102 -6.49 -15.16 4.00
CA SER A 102 -6.66 -15.59 5.39
C SER A 102 -8.11 -16.00 5.66
N LEU A 103 -8.32 -17.28 6.00
CA LEU A 103 -9.63 -17.78 6.44
C LEU A 103 -10.12 -17.02 7.69
N HIS A 104 -9.21 -16.74 8.62
CA HIS A 104 -9.53 -15.99 9.83
C HIS A 104 -10.11 -14.60 9.50
N ARG A 105 -9.49 -13.86 8.56
CA ARG A 105 -10.00 -12.55 8.12
C ARG A 105 -11.34 -12.66 7.43
N ILE A 106 -11.55 -13.69 6.61
CA ILE A 106 -12.85 -13.96 5.99
C ILE A 106 -13.96 -14.19 7.05
N GLU A 107 -13.66 -14.91 8.12
CA GLU A 107 -14.61 -15.14 9.22
C GLU A 107 -14.91 -13.84 10.00
N VAL A 108 -13.89 -13.05 10.32
CA VAL A 108 -14.05 -11.74 10.96
C VAL A 108 -14.88 -10.80 10.08
N ALA A 109 -14.56 -10.71 8.79
CA ALA A 109 -15.29 -9.89 7.83
C ALA A 109 -16.76 -10.32 7.71
N ARG A 110 -17.02 -11.62 7.69
CA ARG A 110 -18.40 -12.16 7.67
C ARG A 110 -19.20 -11.67 8.86
N GLY A 111 -18.66 -11.77 10.08
CA GLY A 111 -19.33 -11.28 11.27
C GLY A 111 -19.59 -9.76 11.24
N THR A 112 -18.69 -8.96 10.64
CA THR A 112 -18.89 -7.52 10.47
C THR A 112 -20.00 -7.21 9.47
N ILE A 113 -20.02 -7.91 8.33
CA ILE A 113 -21.00 -7.76 7.26
C ILE A 113 -22.41 -8.18 7.74
N GLU A 114 -22.51 -9.30 8.48
CA GLU A 114 -23.77 -9.77 9.06
C GLU A 114 -24.35 -8.76 10.07
N ARG A 115 -23.51 -8.21 10.95
CA ARG A 115 -23.95 -7.18 11.92
C ARG A 115 -24.40 -5.90 11.26
N ALA A 116 -23.85 -5.55 10.11
CA ALA A 116 -24.24 -4.37 9.33
C ALA A 116 -25.44 -4.61 8.41
N GLU A 117 -25.95 -5.85 8.34
CA GLU A 117 -27.11 -6.26 7.50
C GLU A 117 -26.94 -5.92 6.01
N VAL A 118 -25.69 -5.93 5.51
CA VAL A 118 -25.36 -5.69 4.09
C VAL A 118 -25.00 -7.00 3.38
N LYS A 119 -24.94 -6.95 2.04
CA LYS A 119 -24.56 -8.12 1.21
C LYS A 119 -23.20 -7.90 0.59
N VAL A 120 -22.27 -8.81 0.86
CA VAL A 120 -20.94 -8.87 0.26
C VAL A 120 -20.66 -10.32 -0.13
N GLU A 121 -20.14 -10.52 -1.33
CA GLU A 121 -19.63 -11.81 -1.80
C GLU A 121 -18.21 -12.00 -1.28
N LEU A 122 -17.96 -12.96 -0.37
CA LEU A 122 -16.67 -13.23 0.24
C LEU A 122 -16.01 -14.47 -0.38
N HIS A 123 -14.74 -14.34 -0.77
CA HIS A 123 -13.92 -15.43 -1.30
C HIS A 123 -12.61 -15.56 -0.52
N GLN A 124 -12.29 -16.78 -0.11
CA GLN A 124 -10.93 -17.11 0.35
C GLN A 124 -10.09 -17.49 -0.87
N SER A 125 -9.11 -16.67 -1.24
CA SER A 125 -8.21 -16.91 -2.36
C SER A 125 -6.97 -16.04 -2.25
N ASP A 126 -5.90 -16.45 -2.90
CA ASP A 126 -4.75 -15.58 -3.15
C ASP A 126 -5.19 -14.35 -3.97
N LEU A 127 -4.65 -13.18 -3.63
CA LEU A 127 -5.01 -11.92 -4.31
C LEU A 127 -4.58 -11.92 -5.79
N ALA A 128 -3.60 -12.76 -6.15
CA ALA A 128 -3.18 -12.97 -7.53
C ALA A 128 -4.00 -14.05 -8.26
N GLU A 129 -5.05 -14.59 -7.64
CA GLU A 129 -5.89 -15.65 -8.21
C GLU A 129 -7.38 -15.28 -8.09
N LEU A 130 -7.97 -14.82 -9.18
CA LEU A 130 -9.36 -14.37 -9.24
C LEU A 130 -10.19 -15.22 -10.23
N PRO A 131 -10.22 -16.57 -10.14
CA PRO A 131 -10.90 -17.42 -11.10
C PRO A 131 -12.43 -17.28 -11.03
N PHE A 132 -12.96 -16.86 -9.89
CA PHE A 132 -14.38 -16.63 -9.64
C PHE A 132 -14.88 -15.28 -10.20
N VAL A 133 -13.98 -14.40 -10.64
CA VAL A 133 -14.33 -13.12 -11.27
C VAL A 133 -14.09 -13.19 -12.78
N ARG A 134 -15.14 -12.95 -13.57
CA ARG A 134 -15.06 -12.91 -15.03
C ARG A 134 -14.21 -11.71 -15.49
N ALA A 135 -13.57 -11.86 -16.64
CA ALA A 135 -12.92 -10.74 -17.31
C ALA A 135 -13.95 -9.63 -17.62
N ASP A 136 -13.49 -8.37 -17.57
CA ASP A 136 -14.28 -7.19 -17.89
C ASP A 136 -15.68 -7.20 -17.20
N SER A 137 -15.68 -7.40 -15.89
CA SER A 137 -16.93 -7.48 -15.11
C SER A 137 -16.95 -6.66 -13.84
N ILE A 138 -15.86 -5.94 -13.56
CA ILE A 138 -15.67 -5.10 -12.36
C ILE A 138 -15.59 -3.64 -12.77
N ASP A 139 -16.36 -2.80 -12.11
CA ASP A 139 -16.42 -1.35 -12.37
C ASP A 139 -15.37 -0.57 -11.59
N LEU A 140 -14.85 -1.14 -10.50
CA LEU A 140 -13.90 -0.52 -9.60
C LEU A 140 -13.16 -1.57 -8.80
N ALA A 141 -11.85 -1.42 -8.60
CA ALA A 141 -11.10 -2.23 -7.66
C ALA A 141 -10.49 -1.36 -6.56
N VAL A 142 -10.43 -1.89 -5.34
CA VAL A 142 -9.84 -1.21 -4.17
C VAL A 142 -9.04 -2.19 -3.32
N SER A 143 -7.94 -1.71 -2.73
CA SER A 143 -7.16 -2.46 -1.74
C SER A 143 -6.58 -1.51 -0.71
N VAL A 144 -6.69 -1.86 0.57
CA VAL A 144 -6.11 -1.08 1.67
C VAL A 144 -5.04 -1.93 2.35
N TYR A 145 -3.78 -1.56 2.20
CA TYR A 145 -2.57 -2.20 2.72
C TYR A 145 -2.34 -3.68 2.36
N ALA A 146 -3.35 -4.43 1.91
CA ALA A 146 -3.23 -5.86 1.68
C ALA A 146 -2.14 -6.22 0.67
N LEU A 147 -1.90 -5.34 -0.32
CA LEU A 147 -0.89 -5.55 -1.35
C LEU A 147 0.56 -5.46 -0.82
N ALA A 148 0.76 -4.91 0.37
CA ALA A 148 2.08 -4.92 1.01
C ALA A 148 2.56 -6.34 1.36
N ASN A 149 1.63 -7.28 1.56
CA ASN A 149 1.92 -8.66 1.91
C ASN A 149 2.09 -9.59 0.69
N VAL A 150 2.08 -9.05 -0.52
CA VAL A 150 2.15 -9.81 -1.76
C VAL A 150 3.57 -9.83 -2.32
N ASP A 151 4.08 -11.00 -2.70
CA ASP A 151 5.39 -11.16 -3.33
C ASP A 151 5.40 -10.68 -4.79
N ASP A 152 4.53 -11.24 -5.62
CA ASP A 152 4.40 -10.94 -7.05
C ASP A 152 3.24 -9.97 -7.30
N LEU A 153 3.53 -8.68 -7.14
CA LEU A 153 2.55 -7.63 -7.35
C LEU A 153 2.14 -7.50 -8.82
N ASP A 154 3.06 -7.79 -9.76
CA ASP A 154 2.76 -7.79 -11.19
C ASP A 154 1.68 -8.83 -11.55
N ARG A 155 1.68 -9.97 -10.86
CA ARG A 155 0.63 -10.99 -11.04
C ARG A 155 -0.72 -10.50 -10.56
N VAL A 156 -0.77 -9.85 -9.39
CA VAL A 156 -2.00 -9.21 -8.88
C VAL A 156 -2.50 -8.16 -9.86
N PHE A 157 -1.64 -7.26 -10.32
CA PHE A 157 -2.04 -6.20 -11.24
C PHE A 157 -2.57 -6.75 -12.58
N ARG A 158 -1.94 -7.81 -13.13
CA ARG A 158 -2.48 -8.49 -14.33
C ARG A 158 -3.89 -9.07 -14.09
N GLN A 159 -4.15 -9.66 -12.92
CA GLN A 159 -5.48 -10.18 -12.60
C GLN A 159 -6.50 -9.06 -12.39
N VAL A 160 -6.13 -7.98 -11.70
CA VAL A 160 -7.01 -6.82 -11.56
C VAL A 160 -7.30 -6.20 -12.92
N HIS A 161 -6.28 -6.04 -13.77
CA HIS A 161 -6.46 -5.55 -15.14
C HIS A 161 -7.42 -6.44 -15.95
N ARG A 162 -7.29 -7.76 -15.86
CA ARG A 162 -8.16 -8.70 -16.56
C ARG A 162 -9.64 -8.54 -16.17
N VAL A 163 -9.93 -8.33 -14.89
CA VAL A 163 -11.31 -8.30 -14.40
C VAL A 163 -12.00 -6.94 -14.48
N LEU A 164 -11.23 -5.85 -14.49
CA LEU A 164 -11.74 -4.50 -14.64
C LEU A 164 -12.32 -4.26 -16.04
N HIS A 165 -13.40 -3.50 -16.13
CA HIS A 165 -13.83 -2.91 -17.41
C HIS A 165 -12.77 -1.94 -17.94
N PRO A 166 -12.68 -1.73 -19.28
CA PRO A 166 -11.86 -0.67 -19.84
C PRO A 166 -12.13 0.67 -19.15
N GLU A 167 -11.08 1.48 -18.96
CA GLU A 167 -11.13 2.79 -18.30
C GLU A 167 -11.57 2.78 -16.81
N SER A 168 -11.85 1.62 -16.24
CA SER A 168 -12.15 1.49 -14.80
C SER A 168 -10.92 1.73 -13.94
N VAL A 169 -11.17 2.17 -12.72
CA VAL A 169 -10.10 2.56 -11.79
C VAL A 169 -9.78 1.46 -10.79
N PHE A 170 -8.52 1.43 -10.41
CA PHE A 170 -7.98 0.70 -9.29
C PHE A 170 -7.35 1.68 -8.32
N VAL A 171 -7.82 1.67 -7.06
CA VAL A 171 -7.28 2.52 -5.99
C VAL A 171 -6.72 1.61 -4.91
N PHE A 172 -5.49 1.86 -4.48
CA PHE A 172 -4.92 1.11 -3.39
C PHE A 172 -3.99 1.96 -2.53
N SER A 173 -3.86 1.57 -1.27
CA SER A 173 -2.90 2.13 -0.34
C SER A 173 -1.86 1.11 0.08
N LEU A 174 -0.68 1.62 0.42
CA LEU A 174 0.48 0.87 0.88
C LEU A 174 1.23 1.68 1.95
N PRO A 175 2.06 1.03 2.77
CA PRO A 175 3.04 1.74 3.58
C PRO A 175 3.97 2.57 2.69
N HIS A 176 4.23 3.79 3.11
CA HIS A 176 5.09 4.69 2.35
C HIS A 176 6.57 4.34 2.55
N PRO A 177 7.38 4.22 1.47
CA PRO A 177 8.77 3.81 1.59
C PRO A 177 9.66 4.81 2.38
N ALA A 178 9.35 6.11 2.35
CA ALA A 178 10.08 7.08 3.14
C ALA A 178 9.80 6.93 4.65
N TYR A 179 8.55 6.67 5.04
CA TYR A 179 8.22 6.38 6.43
C TYR A 179 8.89 5.08 6.92
N ALA A 180 8.96 4.08 6.06
CA ALA A 180 9.60 2.82 6.37
C ALA A 180 11.12 2.94 6.68
N MET A 181 11.75 4.04 6.32
CA MET A 181 13.15 4.34 6.68
C MET A 181 13.31 4.79 8.11
N LEU A 182 12.26 5.31 8.74
CA LEU A 182 12.30 5.99 10.02
C LEU A 182 12.02 5.01 11.17
N ASP A 183 12.64 5.29 12.31
CA ASP A 183 12.26 4.67 13.57
C ASP A 183 10.97 5.36 14.08
N PRO A 184 9.83 4.66 14.10
CA PRO A 184 8.57 5.25 14.52
C PRO A 184 8.58 5.70 15.98
N ASP A 185 9.39 5.05 16.83
CA ASP A 185 9.53 5.31 18.27
C ASP A 185 10.81 6.12 18.60
N GLY A 186 11.57 6.51 17.58
CA GLY A 186 12.93 7.03 17.65
C GLY A 186 13.09 8.49 18.06
N GLY A 187 12.04 9.14 18.58
CA GLY A 187 12.12 10.55 19.04
C GLY A 187 11.68 11.58 18.00
N ASP A 188 12.05 12.86 18.22
CA ASP A 188 11.70 14.00 17.38
C ASP A 188 12.94 14.89 17.16
N PRO A 189 13.60 14.87 15.99
CA PRO A 189 13.27 14.09 14.80
C PRO A 189 13.53 12.58 14.94
N PRO A 190 12.82 11.73 14.17
CA PRO A 190 13.03 10.29 14.18
C PRO A 190 14.38 9.93 13.55
N ALA A 191 15.01 8.88 14.05
CA ALA A 191 16.23 8.34 13.45
C ALA A 191 15.95 7.62 12.11
N VAL A 192 16.90 7.69 11.19
CA VAL A 192 16.88 6.84 9.98
C VAL A 192 17.52 5.50 10.33
N ILE A 193 16.74 4.42 10.29
CA ILE A 193 17.17 3.07 10.69
C ILE A 193 17.36 2.11 9.53
N ARG A 194 16.90 2.47 8.34
CA ARG A 194 17.02 1.61 7.15
C ARG A 194 17.17 2.43 5.87
N SER A 195 17.75 1.79 4.84
CA SER A 195 17.87 2.41 3.51
C SER A 195 16.53 2.47 2.80
N TYR A 196 16.28 3.55 2.05
CA TYR A 196 15.14 3.64 1.11
C TYR A 196 15.14 2.51 0.07
N PHE A 197 16.31 1.97 -0.25
CA PHE A 197 16.50 0.90 -1.24
C PHE A 197 16.56 -0.49 -0.62
N ASP A 198 16.29 -0.61 0.66
CA ASP A 198 16.18 -1.91 1.32
C ASP A 198 14.93 -2.64 0.83
N ARG A 199 15.15 -3.81 0.22
CA ARG A 199 14.12 -4.69 -0.35
C ARG A 199 13.68 -5.80 0.59
N GLY A 200 14.23 -5.80 1.80
CA GLY A 200 13.85 -6.79 2.82
C GLY A 200 12.40 -6.67 3.21
N SER A 201 11.76 -7.80 3.48
CA SER A 201 10.46 -7.82 4.13
C SER A 201 10.59 -7.40 5.60
N ARG A 202 9.49 -6.89 6.14
CA ARG A 202 9.34 -6.62 7.57
C ARG A 202 8.25 -7.52 8.13
N PRO A 203 8.57 -8.40 9.09
CA PRO A 203 7.53 -9.16 9.77
C PRO A 203 6.65 -8.21 10.60
N TRP A 204 5.38 -8.49 10.63
CA TRP A 204 4.42 -7.85 11.53
C TRP A 204 3.56 -8.91 12.20
N PHE A 205 3.11 -8.62 13.41
CA PHE A 205 2.33 -9.53 14.24
C PHE A 205 1.20 -8.77 14.91
N THR A 206 0.08 -9.43 15.07
CA THR A 206 -1.02 -9.02 15.94
C THR A 206 -1.34 -10.18 16.88
N ASP A 207 -2.24 -9.99 17.83
CA ASP A 207 -2.67 -11.08 18.73
C ASP A 207 -3.28 -12.27 17.98
N THR A 208 -3.78 -12.04 16.76
CA THR A 208 -4.56 -13.02 16.01
C THR A 208 -4.03 -13.29 14.60
N ASP A 209 -3.04 -12.52 14.12
CA ASP A 209 -2.57 -12.61 12.74
C ASP A 209 -1.09 -12.20 12.62
N GLN A 210 -0.46 -12.62 11.55
CA GLN A 210 0.93 -12.28 11.23
C GLN A 210 1.15 -12.23 9.73
N GLY A 211 2.21 -11.54 9.31
CA GLY A 211 2.57 -11.45 7.91
C GLY A 211 3.92 -10.79 7.69
N GLU A 212 4.25 -10.62 6.43
CA GLU A 212 5.45 -9.92 5.99
C GLU A 212 5.08 -8.77 5.07
N GLU A 213 5.42 -7.57 5.49
CA GLU A 213 5.25 -6.37 4.70
C GLU A 213 6.47 -6.14 3.80
N ARG A 214 6.23 -5.97 2.51
CA ARG A 214 7.24 -5.64 1.51
C ARG A 214 7.17 -4.17 1.15
N ILE A 215 8.22 -3.45 1.48
CA ILE A 215 8.32 -2.04 1.10
C ILE A 215 8.83 -1.95 -0.34
N ARG A 216 8.11 -1.20 -1.15
CA ARG A 216 8.44 -0.94 -2.56
C ARG A 216 8.60 0.55 -2.79
N THR A 217 9.58 0.92 -3.57
CA THR A 217 9.75 2.32 -3.96
C THR A 217 8.60 2.77 -4.87
N ILE A 218 8.31 4.07 -4.88
CA ILE A 218 7.27 4.64 -5.74
C ILE A 218 7.56 4.34 -7.21
N SER A 219 8.83 4.37 -7.62
CA SER A 219 9.21 4.09 -9.01
C SER A 219 8.98 2.63 -9.39
N GLU A 220 9.14 1.67 -8.47
CA GLU A 220 8.83 0.26 -8.72
C GLU A 220 7.33 0.05 -8.90
N LEU A 221 6.52 0.64 -8.03
CA LEU A 221 5.07 0.57 -8.12
C LEU A 221 4.56 1.17 -9.44
N HIS A 222 5.06 2.35 -9.81
CA HIS A 222 4.72 2.98 -11.07
C HIS A 222 5.12 2.12 -12.27
N THR A 223 6.35 1.57 -12.26
CA THR A 223 6.86 0.71 -13.34
C THR A 223 6.04 -0.58 -13.47
N SER A 224 5.68 -1.19 -12.35
CA SER A 224 4.84 -2.40 -12.32
C SER A 224 3.44 -2.13 -12.88
N LEU A 225 2.81 -1.03 -12.49
CA LEU A 225 1.52 -0.61 -13.06
C LEU A 225 1.60 -0.36 -14.57
N ALA A 226 2.61 0.39 -15.02
CA ALA A 226 2.80 0.67 -16.45
C ALA A 226 3.01 -0.61 -17.28
N ARG A 227 3.81 -1.58 -16.76
CA ARG A 227 4.02 -2.89 -17.40
C ARG A 227 2.76 -3.76 -17.47
N THR A 228 1.81 -3.51 -16.62
CA THR A 228 0.54 -4.24 -16.56
C THR A 228 -0.62 -3.46 -17.17
N ASN A 229 -0.32 -2.47 -18.01
CA ASN A 229 -1.26 -1.62 -18.74
C ASN A 229 -2.20 -0.80 -17.84
N PHE A 230 -1.67 -0.31 -16.73
CA PHE A 230 -2.33 0.72 -15.94
C PHE A 230 -1.66 2.07 -16.17
N ARG A 231 -2.48 3.12 -16.36
CA ARG A 231 -2.04 4.51 -16.28
C ARG A 231 -2.27 5.02 -14.86
N VAL A 232 -1.25 5.55 -14.24
CA VAL A 232 -1.38 6.19 -12.93
C VAL A 232 -2.03 7.56 -13.10
N ASP A 233 -3.20 7.76 -12.48
CA ASP A 233 -3.95 9.03 -12.50
C ASP A 233 -3.54 9.93 -11.32
N ALA A 234 -3.22 9.33 -10.15
CA ALA A 234 -2.79 10.06 -8.97
C ALA A 234 -1.88 9.22 -8.08
N ILE A 235 -0.91 9.88 -7.50
CA ILE A 235 -0.08 9.40 -6.38
C ILE A 235 -0.29 10.40 -5.25
N ILE A 236 -0.71 9.92 -4.08
CA ILE A 236 -1.00 10.76 -2.92
C ILE A 236 -0.10 10.30 -1.78
N GLU A 237 0.73 11.21 -1.33
CA GLU A 237 1.54 11.11 -0.13
C GLU A 237 0.72 11.79 0.98
N ALA A 238 0.00 10.96 1.74
CA ALA A 238 -1.03 11.46 2.64
C ALA A 238 -0.43 12.16 3.86
N GLU A 239 -0.81 13.41 4.05
CA GLU A 239 -0.50 14.13 5.29
C GLU A 239 -1.44 13.68 6.42
N PRO A 240 -0.92 13.54 7.66
CA PRO A 240 -1.77 13.22 8.80
C PRO A 240 -2.77 14.35 9.10
N THR A 241 -3.93 13.96 9.60
CA THR A 241 -4.94 14.92 10.05
C THR A 241 -4.65 15.41 11.45
N ASP A 242 -5.04 16.67 11.78
CA ASP A 242 -4.92 17.25 13.13
C ASP A 242 -5.99 16.74 14.12
N THR A 243 -6.69 15.67 13.78
CA THR A 243 -7.68 15.05 14.66
C THR A 243 -6.98 14.23 15.75
N SER A 244 -7.72 13.81 16.77
CA SER A 244 -7.18 12.98 17.85
C SER A 244 -6.43 11.77 17.27
N PRO A 245 -5.15 11.59 17.62
CA PRO A 245 -4.33 10.54 17.03
C PRO A 245 -4.89 9.17 17.39
N SER A 246 -4.85 8.25 16.42
CA SER A 246 -5.18 6.85 16.64
C SER A 246 -4.07 6.14 17.45
N PRO A 247 -4.30 4.91 17.93
CA PRO A 247 -3.24 4.09 18.52
C PRO A 247 -2.05 3.81 17.57
N PHE A 248 -2.21 4.05 16.29
CA PHE A 248 -1.17 3.87 15.25
C PHE A 248 -0.33 5.12 15.01
N TRP A 249 -0.69 6.23 15.65
CA TRP A 249 0.06 7.48 15.53
C TRP A 249 1.49 7.33 16.05
N THR A 250 2.44 7.85 15.30
CA THR A 250 3.83 7.98 15.73
C THR A 250 4.39 9.36 15.41
N THR A 251 5.42 9.79 16.13
CA THR A 251 6.09 11.07 15.88
C THR A 251 6.68 11.13 14.47
N ALA A 252 7.12 10.00 13.91
CA ALA A 252 7.67 9.91 12.56
C ALA A 252 6.67 10.35 11.47
N MET A 253 5.36 10.27 11.71
CA MET A 253 4.33 10.73 10.77
C MET A 253 4.33 12.24 10.54
N ARG A 254 4.99 13.01 11.40
CA ARG A 254 5.22 14.46 11.17
C ARG A 254 6.34 14.72 10.17
N TRP A 255 7.17 13.72 9.91
CA TRP A 255 8.39 13.86 9.11
C TRP A 255 8.29 13.20 7.74
N ALA A 256 7.46 12.17 7.63
CA ALA A 256 7.20 11.48 6.37
C ALA A 256 5.77 10.93 6.34
N PRO A 257 5.13 10.89 5.16
CA PRO A 257 3.83 10.26 5.00
C PRO A 257 3.92 8.77 5.35
N ALA A 258 3.05 8.28 6.23
CA ALA A 258 3.03 6.85 6.57
C ALA A 258 2.32 6.02 5.51
N THR A 259 1.40 6.63 4.78
CA THR A 259 0.56 6.00 3.77
C THR A 259 0.82 6.58 2.39
N LEU A 260 1.02 5.69 1.43
CA LEU A 260 1.03 6.00 0.00
C LEU A 260 -0.28 5.51 -0.62
N ILE A 261 -1.00 6.39 -1.32
CA ILE A 261 -2.21 6.00 -2.05
C ILE A 261 -1.95 6.18 -3.55
N ILE A 262 -2.30 5.17 -4.33
CA ILE A 262 -2.18 5.21 -5.79
C ILE A 262 -3.55 4.97 -6.40
N ARG A 263 -3.92 5.83 -7.33
CA ARG A 263 -5.05 5.66 -8.22
C ARG A 263 -4.55 5.42 -9.63
N ALA A 264 -4.95 4.31 -10.20
CA ALA A 264 -4.57 3.92 -11.55
C ALA A 264 -5.83 3.55 -12.36
N ARG A 265 -5.73 3.66 -13.68
CA ARG A 265 -6.81 3.37 -14.62
C ARG A 265 -6.37 2.26 -15.57
N LYS A 266 -7.24 1.29 -15.81
CA LYS A 266 -7.00 0.28 -16.84
C LYS A 266 -6.91 0.95 -18.21
N GLU A 267 -5.81 0.73 -18.92
CA GLU A 267 -5.65 1.12 -20.32
C GLU A 267 -5.74 -0.11 -21.23
N GLY A 268 -6.17 0.13 -22.47
CA GLY A 268 -6.28 -0.91 -23.47
C GLY A 268 -7.54 -1.77 -23.34
N ILE A 269 -7.71 -2.60 -24.35
CA ILE A 269 -8.80 -3.58 -24.47
C ILE A 269 -8.38 -4.89 -23.83
#